data_18f71c4e04bcf064b190d742ee7fba07
#
_entry.id   18f71c4e04bcf064b190d742ee7fba07
#
_cell.length_a   1.000
_cell.length_b   1.000
_cell.length_c   1.000
_cell.angle_alpha   90.00
_cell.angle_beta   90.00
_cell.angle_gamma   90.00
#
_symmetry.space_group_name_H-M   'P 1'
#
loop_
_entity.id
_entity.type
_entity.pdbx_description
1 polymer ?
#
loop_
_entity_poly.entity_id
_entity_poly.type
_entity_poly.pdbx_seq_one_letter_code
_entity_poly.pdbx_strand_id
1 'polypeptide(L)'
;SNETRPGSEGSRSARIYSKSIVGITANGNMTTGRINAGSMSAAGSENYNYTQRNSDYCTPISSLPDSLAVWVCFRAGSSNSQASIMATIHGDADFQQLGDGGFYPANMLCATANKEYSRTCASGESLVWTRIAILFTAYTDVCTDYRYILTTFTTNKTPGGGSENDEVYVDDIVLIYNPSLNLGDIAQTEYVFSPDETSVNVDIPFTLTGSMSTYNLNVADNEVIAQLSDANGNFDNPIELGRVTTNESGVIQGVIPSSVEDG
;
A
#
# COMPACT_ATOMS: atom_id res chain seq x y z
N SER A 1 -3.14 -21.38 -7.80
CA SER A 1 -3.90 -21.47 -9.05
C SER A 1 -3.00 -21.28 -10.25
N ASN A 2 -3.33 -21.88 -11.37
CA ASN A 2 -2.70 -21.58 -12.66
C ASN A 2 -3.42 -20.43 -13.40
N GLU A 3 -4.48 -19.90 -12.81
CA GLU A 3 -5.13 -18.68 -13.30
C GLU A 3 -4.25 -17.48 -12.99
N THR A 4 -3.95 -16.70 -14.00
CA THR A 4 -3.12 -15.50 -13.88
C THR A 4 -3.92 -14.27 -14.26
N ARG A 5 -3.59 -13.15 -13.66
CA ARG A 5 -4.12 -11.86 -14.06
C ARG A 5 -3.44 -11.43 -15.39
N PRO A 6 -4.19 -10.97 -16.39
CA PRO A 6 -3.58 -10.37 -17.58
C PRO A 6 -2.65 -9.20 -17.21
N GLY A 7 -1.42 -9.23 -17.69
CA GLY A 7 -0.38 -8.24 -17.40
C GLY A 7 0.34 -8.44 -16.05
N SER A 8 0.11 -9.55 -15.34
CA SER A 8 0.97 -9.96 -14.23
C SER A 8 2.29 -10.50 -14.74
N GLU A 9 3.38 -10.21 -14.03
CA GLU A 9 4.70 -10.82 -14.32
C GLU A 9 4.76 -12.28 -13.85
N GLY A 10 3.90 -12.65 -12.91
CA GLY A 10 3.81 -14.01 -12.36
C GLY A 10 3.05 -14.99 -13.26
N SER A 11 3.24 -16.27 -13.02
CA SER A 11 2.53 -17.36 -13.71
C SER A 11 1.42 -17.98 -12.86
N ARG A 12 1.15 -17.46 -11.69
CA ARG A 12 0.19 -18.01 -10.72
C ARG A 12 -0.42 -16.93 -9.86
N SER A 13 -1.67 -17.14 -9.46
CA SER A 13 -2.34 -16.37 -8.39
C SER A 13 -2.65 -17.25 -7.19
N ALA A 14 -2.83 -16.66 -6.01
CA ALA A 14 -3.39 -17.37 -4.87
C ALA A 14 -4.89 -17.60 -5.11
N ARG A 15 -5.41 -18.77 -4.72
CA ARG A 15 -6.84 -19.10 -4.76
C ARG A 15 -7.28 -19.61 -3.42
N ILE A 16 -8.32 -19.01 -2.88
CA ILE A 16 -9.03 -19.45 -1.68
C ILE A 16 -10.50 -19.71 -2.04
N TYR A 17 -11.13 -20.64 -1.34
CA TYR A 17 -12.52 -20.99 -1.62
C TYR A 17 -13.24 -21.47 -0.37
N SER A 18 -14.54 -21.21 -0.33
CA SER A 18 -15.45 -21.72 0.71
C SER A 18 -15.81 -23.18 0.46
N LYS A 19 -16.03 -23.92 1.52
CA LYS A 19 -16.48 -25.30 1.48
C LYS A 19 -17.53 -25.59 2.54
N SER A 20 -18.51 -26.40 2.21
CA SER A 20 -19.46 -26.91 3.21
C SER A 20 -18.85 -28.09 3.97
N ILE A 21 -18.89 -28.01 5.29
CA ILE A 21 -18.42 -29.06 6.21
C ILE A 21 -19.58 -29.31 7.19
N VAL A 22 -20.18 -30.49 7.11
CA VAL A 22 -21.30 -30.89 7.99
C VAL A 22 -22.44 -29.84 8.01
N GLY A 23 -22.77 -29.27 6.85
CA GLY A 23 -23.84 -28.26 6.71
C GLY A 23 -23.46 -26.84 7.17
N ILE A 24 -22.21 -26.62 7.57
CA ILE A 24 -21.69 -25.30 7.93
C ILE A 24 -20.78 -24.83 6.79
N THR A 25 -20.96 -23.59 6.33
CA THR A 25 -20.03 -22.99 5.35
C THR A 25 -18.76 -22.56 6.08
N ALA A 26 -17.63 -23.21 5.74
CA ALA A 26 -16.31 -22.78 6.12
C ALA A 26 -15.80 -21.80 5.06
N ASN A 27 -15.56 -20.57 5.45
CA ASN A 27 -14.98 -19.56 4.55
C ASN A 27 -13.56 -19.92 4.17
N GLY A 28 -13.21 -19.69 2.90
CA GLY A 28 -11.81 -19.65 2.50
C GLY A 28 -11.11 -18.48 3.21
N ASN A 29 -9.95 -18.76 3.75
CA ASN A 29 -9.11 -17.80 4.47
C ASN A 29 -7.66 -17.96 4.01
N MET A 30 -7.00 -16.84 3.72
CA MET A 30 -5.57 -16.76 3.44
C MET A 30 -4.98 -15.61 4.22
N THR A 31 -3.85 -15.83 4.86
CA THR A 31 -3.17 -14.79 5.64
C THR A 31 -1.65 -14.86 5.45
N THR A 32 -0.97 -13.72 5.61
CA THR A 32 0.49 -13.66 5.70
C THR A 32 1.03 -14.19 7.03
N GLY A 33 0.16 -14.41 8.01
CA GLY A 33 0.45 -15.05 9.28
C GLY A 33 0.04 -16.52 9.31
N ARG A 34 -0.42 -16.97 10.46
CA ARG A 34 -0.97 -18.31 10.70
C ARG A 34 -2.46 -18.23 11.04
N ILE A 35 -3.13 -19.36 10.89
CA ILE A 35 -4.55 -19.52 11.22
C ILE A 35 -4.68 -20.43 12.42
N ASN A 36 -5.45 -20.00 13.42
CA ASN A 36 -5.94 -20.85 14.50
C ASN A 36 -7.45 -21.08 14.31
N ALA A 37 -7.84 -22.36 14.27
CA ALA A 37 -9.24 -22.78 14.20
C ALA A 37 -9.58 -23.51 15.52
N GLY A 38 -9.90 -22.75 16.54
CA GLY A 38 -10.13 -23.24 17.90
C GLY A 38 -11.60 -23.52 18.22
N SER A 39 -12.54 -23.04 17.38
CA SER A 39 -13.98 -23.16 17.62
C SER A 39 -14.76 -23.52 16.38
N MET A 40 -15.83 -24.31 16.55
CA MET A 40 -16.80 -24.55 15.48
C MET A 40 -17.78 -23.38 15.27
N SER A 41 -17.83 -22.43 16.21
CA SER A 41 -18.49 -21.15 15.99
C SER A 41 -17.61 -20.28 15.11
N ALA A 42 -18.00 -20.04 13.87
CA ALA A 42 -17.18 -19.34 12.89
C ALA A 42 -16.71 -17.94 13.37
N ALA A 43 -17.54 -17.24 14.13
CA ALA A 43 -17.24 -15.92 14.72
C ALA A 43 -16.68 -16.00 16.15
N GLY A 44 -16.28 -17.18 16.63
CA GLY A 44 -15.68 -17.32 17.95
C GLY A 44 -14.30 -16.67 18.03
N SER A 45 -13.99 -16.03 19.14
CA SER A 45 -12.67 -15.39 19.37
C SER A 45 -11.52 -16.40 19.41
N GLU A 46 -11.80 -17.67 19.58
CA GLU A 46 -10.83 -18.77 19.49
C GLU A 46 -10.38 -19.05 18.03
N ASN A 47 -11.11 -18.53 17.04
CA ASN A 47 -10.70 -18.53 15.63
C ASN A 47 -10.01 -17.19 15.35
N TYR A 48 -8.73 -17.25 14.95
CA TYR A 48 -7.98 -16.03 14.67
C TYR A 48 -6.86 -16.27 13.65
N ASN A 49 -6.52 -15.21 12.95
CA ASN A 49 -5.28 -15.11 12.19
C ASN A 49 -4.24 -14.42 13.06
N TYR A 50 -2.98 -14.84 12.99
CA TYR A 50 -1.97 -14.28 13.87
C TYR A 50 -0.57 -14.22 13.27
N THR A 51 0.17 -13.21 13.69
CA THR A 51 1.60 -13.08 13.48
C THR A 51 2.33 -13.90 14.55
N GLN A 52 3.29 -14.71 14.13
CA GLN A 52 4.24 -15.36 15.02
C GLN A 52 5.61 -14.75 14.77
N ARG A 53 6.10 -13.94 15.70
CA ARG A 53 7.43 -13.30 15.62
C ARG A 53 8.55 -14.33 15.47
N ASN A 54 9.65 -13.91 14.82
CA ASN A 54 10.81 -14.76 14.58
C ASN A 54 10.52 -16.04 13.78
N SER A 55 9.54 -15.98 12.88
CA SER A 55 9.18 -17.07 11.97
C SER A 55 8.85 -16.54 10.58
N ASP A 56 8.65 -17.44 9.61
CA ASP A 56 8.19 -17.11 8.25
C ASP A 56 6.75 -16.55 8.20
N TYR A 57 6.05 -16.58 9.33
CA TYR A 57 4.69 -16.05 9.50
C TYR A 57 4.67 -14.65 10.12
N CYS A 58 5.70 -13.88 9.83
CA CYS A 58 5.91 -12.53 10.29
C CYS A 58 6.43 -11.68 9.14
N THR A 59 5.64 -10.73 8.69
CA THR A 59 6.00 -9.82 7.60
C THR A 59 6.43 -8.48 8.17
N PRO A 60 7.75 -8.16 8.19
CA PRO A 60 8.23 -6.90 8.74
C PRO A 60 7.94 -5.74 7.79
N ILE A 61 7.73 -4.56 8.38
CA ILE A 61 7.67 -3.27 7.69
C ILE A 61 8.57 -2.26 8.40
N SER A 62 9.03 -1.24 7.70
CA SER A 62 9.92 -0.21 8.25
C SER A 62 9.20 1.09 8.62
N SER A 63 8.00 1.30 8.08
CA SER A 63 7.20 2.51 8.30
C SER A 63 5.73 2.24 7.97
N LEU A 64 4.85 3.17 8.35
CA LEU A 64 3.44 3.10 8.00
C LEU A 64 3.25 3.37 6.49
N PRO A 65 2.69 2.43 5.72
CA PRO A 65 2.26 2.70 4.36
C PRO A 65 0.98 3.53 4.34
N ASP A 66 0.78 4.29 3.27
CA ASP A 66 -0.47 5.05 3.06
C ASP A 66 -1.62 4.14 2.68
N SER A 67 -1.34 3.15 1.84
CA SER A 67 -2.35 2.22 1.38
C SER A 67 -1.78 0.83 1.06
N LEU A 68 -2.69 -0.14 1.04
CA LEU A 68 -2.48 -1.46 0.47
C LEU A 68 -3.23 -1.54 -0.85
N ALA A 69 -2.56 -1.96 -1.91
CA ALA A 69 -3.19 -2.24 -3.19
C ALA A 69 -3.02 -3.72 -3.55
N VAL A 70 -4.05 -4.28 -4.18
CA VAL A 70 -4.07 -5.70 -4.55
C VAL A 70 -5.01 -5.92 -5.74
N TRP A 71 -4.68 -6.87 -6.58
CA TRP A 71 -5.60 -7.38 -7.57
C TRP A 71 -6.37 -8.57 -7.02
N VAL A 72 -7.69 -8.52 -7.19
CA VAL A 72 -8.59 -9.59 -6.77
C VAL A 72 -9.55 -9.96 -7.89
N CYS A 73 -9.96 -11.22 -7.89
CA CYS A 73 -11.16 -11.65 -8.57
C CYS A 73 -12.01 -12.42 -7.58
N PHE A 74 -13.25 -11.99 -7.35
CA PHE A 74 -14.20 -12.69 -6.49
C PHE A 74 -15.30 -13.31 -7.34
N ARG A 75 -15.27 -14.62 -7.45
CA ARG A 75 -16.27 -15.43 -8.15
C ARG A 75 -17.22 -16.07 -7.13
N ALA A 76 -18.49 -15.69 -7.19
CA ALA A 76 -19.50 -16.17 -6.23
C ALA A 76 -20.82 -16.48 -6.90
N GLY A 77 -21.54 -17.45 -6.35
CA GLY A 77 -22.89 -17.84 -6.81
C GLY A 77 -23.93 -16.75 -6.59
N SER A 78 -23.89 -16.08 -5.45
CA SER A 78 -24.83 -15.00 -5.10
C SER A 78 -24.29 -13.62 -5.47
N SER A 79 -25.15 -12.76 -6.05
CA SER A 79 -24.80 -11.35 -6.31
C SER A 79 -24.62 -10.53 -5.03
N ASN A 80 -25.16 -11.01 -3.91
CA ASN A 80 -25.07 -10.33 -2.61
C ASN A 80 -23.87 -10.79 -1.78
N SER A 81 -23.11 -11.78 -2.25
CA SER A 81 -21.87 -12.21 -1.58
C SER A 81 -20.86 -11.08 -1.56
N GLN A 82 -20.21 -10.90 -0.42
CA GLN A 82 -19.12 -9.94 -0.23
C GLN A 82 -17.92 -10.65 0.41
N ALA A 83 -16.79 -10.57 -0.24
CA ALA A 83 -15.50 -10.97 0.30
C ALA A 83 -14.88 -9.84 1.12
N SER A 84 -13.83 -10.11 1.87
CA SER A 84 -13.13 -9.07 2.62
C SER A 84 -11.60 -9.18 2.55
N ILE A 85 -10.96 -8.02 2.72
CA ILE A 85 -9.55 -7.85 2.92
C ILE A 85 -9.38 -7.12 4.25
N MET A 86 -8.51 -7.60 5.12
CA MET A 86 -8.10 -6.93 6.35
C MET A 86 -6.57 -6.94 6.40
N ALA A 87 -5.96 -5.77 6.41
CA ALA A 87 -4.55 -5.60 6.74
C ALA A 87 -4.42 -4.85 8.06
N THR A 88 -3.61 -5.38 8.96
CA THR A 88 -3.39 -4.84 10.30
C THR A 88 -1.91 -4.59 10.48
N ILE A 89 -1.54 -3.37 10.85
CA ILE A 89 -0.18 -3.01 11.24
C ILE A 89 -0.12 -3.00 12.77
N HIS A 90 0.90 -3.65 13.30
CA HIS A 90 1.04 -3.81 14.75
C HIS A 90 2.50 -3.66 15.21
N GLY A 91 2.65 -3.42 16.52
CA GLY A 91 3.93 -3.29 17.19
C GLY A 91 4.65 -4.62 17.40
N ASP A 92 5.70 -4.60 18.21
CA ASP A 92 6.57 -5.76 18.48
C ASP A 92 5.93 -6.78 19.42
N ALA A 93 4.91 -7.48 18.91
CA ALA A 93 4.18 -8.53 19.63
C ALA A 93 3.78 -9.67 18.69
N ASP A 94 3.51 -10.87 19.25
CA ASP A 94 2.66 -11.84 18.57
C ASP A 94 1.24 -11.29 18.57
N PHE A 95 0.65 -11.09 17.40
CA PHE A 95 -0.58 -10.32 17.23
C PHE A 95 -1.68 -11.14 16.56
N GLN A 96 -2.92 -10.98 17.01
CA GLN A 96 -4.08 -11.75 16.55
C GLN A 96 -5.18 -10.85 16.01
N GLN A 97 -5.74 -11.24 14.87
CA GLN A 97 -7.03 -10.79 14.34
C GLN A 97 -8.08 -11.83 14.73
N LEU A 98 -8.94 -11.51 15.66
CA LEU A 98 -9.91 -12.44 16.24
C LEU A 98 -11.14 -12.62 15.34
N GLY A 99 -11.78 -13.78 15.39
CA GLY A 99 -12.96 -14.10 14.60
C GLY A 99 -14.19 -13.26 14.95
N ASP A 100 -14.23 -12.67 16.14
CA ASP A 100 -15.28 -11.72 16.57
C ASP A 100 -15.01 -10.28 16.10
N GLY A 101 -13.92 -10.04 15.36
CA GLY A 101 -13.50 -8.73 14.87
C GLY A 101 -12.59 -7.96 15.83
N GLY A 102 -12.23 -8.53 16.97
CA GLY A 102 -11.27 -7.95 17.93
C GLY A 102 -9.81 -8.14 17.53
N PHE A 103 -8.92 -7.53 18.32
CA PHE A 103 -7.46 -7.62 18.18
C PHE A 103 -6.80 -7.90 19.52
N TYR A 104 -5.74 -8.73 19.51
CA TYR A 104 -4.99 -9.02 20.72
C TYR A 104 -3.47 -9.10 20.45
N PRO A 105 -2.62 -8.45 21.24
CA PRO A 105 -2.98 -7.47 22.28
C PRO A 105 -3.42 -6.13 21.65
N ALA A 106 -4.54 -5.56 22.12
CA ALA A 106 -5.18 -4.39 21.53
C ALA A 106 -4.30 -3.13 21.55
N ASN A 107 -3.44 -2.99 22.56
CA ASN A 107 -2.49 -1.88 22.69
C ASN A 107 -1.32 -1.94 21.70
N MET A 108 -1.21 -2.98 20.89
CA MET A 108 -0.22 -3.11 19.82
C MET A 108 -0.81 -2.86 18.43
N LEU A 109 -2.09 -2.53 18.34
CA LEU A 109 -2.73 -2.16 17.09
C LEU A 109 -2.32 -0.75 16.68
N CYS A 110 -1.55 -0.63 15.58
CA CYS A 110 -1.05 0.65 15.09
C CYS A 110 -1.88 1.22 13.93
N ALA A 111 -2.35 0.38 13.01
CA ALA A 111 -3.20 0.80 11.89
C ALA A 111 -3.98 -0.37 11.29
N THR A 112 -5.06 -0.03 10.60
CA THR A 112 -5.84 -1.01 9.80
C THR A 112 -6.17 -0.48 8.43
N ALA A 113 -6.25 -1.40 7.44
CA ALA A 113 -6.87 -1.17 6.14
C ALA A 113 -7.87 -2.30 5.90
N ASN A 114 -9.15 -1.97 5.79
CA ASN A 114 -10.23 -2.95 5.64
C ASN A 114 -11.10 -2.61 4.44
N LYS A 115 -11.46 -3.62 3.65
CA LYS A 115 -12.37 -3.47 2.51
C LYS A 115 -13.22 -4.71 2.32
N GLU A 116 -14.54 -4.51 2.33
CA GLU A 116 -15.49 -5.45 1.80
C GLU A 116 -15.72 -5.17 0.31
N TYR A 117 -15.85 -6.20 -0.51
CA TYR A 117 -16.07 -6.04 -1.94
C TYR A 117 -17.01 -7.11 -2.49
N SER A 118 -17.82 -6.68 -3.45
CA SER A 118 -18.80 -7.54 -4.12
C SER A 118 -18.12 -8.46 -5.13
N ARG A 119 -18.84 -9.50 -5.54
CA ARG A 119 -18.36 -10.40 -6.60
C ARG A 119 -18.03 -9.63 -7.88
N THR A 120 -16.97 -10.06 -8.55
CA THR A 120 -16.54 -9.50 -9.85
C THR A 120 -17.07 -10.33 -11.01
N CYS A 121 -17.39 -11.62 -10.79
CA CYS A 121 -18.00 -12.52 -11.76
C CYS A 121 -18.86 -13.59 -11.08
N ALA A 122 -19.79 -14.17 -11.81
CA ALA A 122 -20.63 -15.25 -11.29
C ALA A 122 -19.88 -16.59 -11.30
N SER A 123 -20.41 -17.56 -10.56
CA SER A 123 -19.86 -18.92 -10.58
C SER A 123 -19.96 -19.51 -12.01
N GLY A 124 -18.84 -20.10 -12.47
CA GLY A 124 -18.72 -20.67 -13.82
C GLY A 124 -18.36 -19.66 -14.93
N GLU A 125 -18.33 -18.36 -14.64
CA GLU A 125 -17.88 -17.34 -15.59
C GLU A 125 -16.34 -17.18 -15.60
N SER A 126 -15.84 -16.53 -16.64
CA SER A 126 -14.43 -16.13 -16.73
C SER A 126 -14.06 -15.18 -15.61
N LEU A 127 -12.80 -15.24 -15.16
CA LEU A 127 -12.32 -14.39 -14.09
C LEU A 127 -12.27 -12.91 -14.52
N VAL A 128 -12.91 -12.06 -13.74
CA VAL A 128 -12.85 -10.60 -13.90
C VAL A 128 -12.02 -10.02 -12.76
N TRP A 129 -10.83 -9.55 -13.09
CA TRP A 129 -9.90 -8.99 -12.14
C TRP A 129 -10.18 -7.51 -11.88
N THR A 130 -10.15 -7.13 -10.62
CA THR A 130 -10.34 -5.76 -10.16
C THR A 130 -9.20 -5.39 -9.22
N ARG A 131 -8.64 -4.20 -9.40
CA ARG A 131 -7.68 -3.65 -8.45
C ARG A 131 -8.42 -2.94 -7.33
N ILE A 132 -8.03 -3.24 -6.10
CA ILE A 132 -8.52 -2.58 -4.89
C ILE A 132 -7.35 -1.87 -4.24
N ALA A 133 -7.52 -0.59 -3.88
CA ALA A 133 -6.61 0.16 -3.04
C ALA A 133 -7.36 0.59 -1.77
N ILE A 134 -6.71 0.42 -0.61
CA ILE A 134 -7.30 0.64 0.70
C ILE A 134 -6.34 1.49 1.52
N LEU A 135 -6.78 2.68 1.95
CA LEU A 135 -6.00 3.55 2.83
C LEU A 135 -5.89 2.92 4.23
N PHE A 136 -4.75 3.09 4.86
CA PHE A 136 -4.58 2.77 6.26
C PHE A 136 -5.15 3.86 7.15
N THR A 137 -5.89 3.45 8.17
CA THR A 137 -6.30 4.30 9.29
C THR A 137 -5.36 4.03 10.45
N ALA A 138 -4.58 5.04 10.85
CA ALA A 138 -3.64 4.94 11.94
C ALA A 138 -4.31 5.20 13.30
N TYR A 139 -3.85 4.50 14.34
CA TYR A 139 -4.28 4.63 15.73
C TYR A 139 -3.12 5.17 16.58
N THR A 140 -2.69 6.39 16.27
CA THR A 140 -1.49 7.01 16.85
C THR A 140 -1.53 7.16 18.36
N ASP A 141 -2.73 7.28 18.95
CA ASP A 141 -2.94 7.31 20.39
C ASP A 141 -2.78 5.93 21.08
N VAL A 142 -2.72 4.85 20.27
CA VAL A 142 -2.60 3.48 20.76
C VAL A 142 -1.20 2.93 20.54
N CYS A 143 -0.71 2.99 19.28
CA CYS A 143 0.59 2.45 18.91
C CYS A 143 1.16 3.19 17.72
N THR A 144 2.44 3.59 17.82
CA THR A 144 3.21 4.21 16.71
C THR A 144 4.46 3.41 16.36
N ASP A 145 4.66 2.25 16.98
CA ASP A 145 5.78 1.35 16.69
C ASP A 145 5.41 0.38 15.54
N TYR A 146 5.45 0.87 14.31
CA TYR A 146 5.09 0.11 13.11
C TYR A 146 6.15 -0.96 12.81
N ARG A 147 5.88 -2.22 13.18
CA ARG A 147 6.86 -3.31 13.04
C ARG A 147 6.47 -4.37 12.03
N TYR A 148 5.20 -4.77 12.03
CA TYR A 148 4.74 -5.91 11.26
C TYR A 148 3.39 -5.65 10.63
N ILE A 149 3.12 -6.34 9.53
CA ILE A 149 1.81 -6.34 8.88
C ILE A 149 1.25 -7.77 8.83
N LEU A 150 -0.01 -7.90 9.20
CA LEU A 150 -0.81 -9.11 9.06
C LEU A 150 -1.94 -8.84 8.08
N THR A 151 -1.88 -9.45 6.89
CA THR A 151 -2.90 -9.29 5.86
C THR A 151 -3.71 -10.56 5.73
N THR A 152 -5.03 -10.43 5.68
CA THR A 152 -5.98 -11.54 5.59
C THR A 152 -6.98 -11.29 4.48
N PHE A 153 -7.26 -12.34 3.70
CA PHE A 153 -8.27 -12.39 2.65
C PHE A 153 -9.29 -13.47 2.99
N THR A 154 -10.58 -13.15 2.88
CA THR A 154 -11.65 -14.12 3.12
C THR A 154 -12.64 -14.14 1.97
N THR A 155 -13.23 -15.30 1.71
CA THR A 155 -14.29 -15.47 0.71
C THR A 155 -15.63 -14.88 1.15
N ASN A 156 -15.77 -14.53 2.44
CA ASN A 156 -16.96 -13.83 2.94
C ASN A 156 -16.58 -12.90 4.10
N LYS A 157 -17.18 -11.71 4.10
CA LYS A 157 -17.00 -10.72 5.17
C LYS A 157 -17.51 -11.17 6.53
N THR A 158 -18.53 -12.04 6.51
CA THR A 158 -19.13 -12.60 7.73
C THR A 158 -18.58 -14.01 7.94
N PRO A 159 -17.93 -14.31 9.06
CA PRO A 159 -17.54 -15.68 9.38
C PRO A 159 -18.71 -16.66 9.32
N GLY A 160 -18.54 -17.76 8.58
CA GLY A 160 -19.60 -18.74 8.34
C GLY A 160 -20.66 -18.35 7.30
N GLY A 161 -20.58 -17.15 6.74
CA GLY A 161 -21.47 -16.68 5.68
C GLY A 161 -21.04 -17.13 4.28
N GLY A 162 -21.76 -16.66 3.26
CA GLY A 162 -21.49 -16.98 1.86
C GLY A 162 -22.05 -18.33 1.43
N SER A 163 -21.49 -18.85 0.35
CA SER A 163 -21.90 -20.11 -0.26
C SER A 163 -20.73 -21.04 -0.45
N GLU A 164 -21.00 -22.34 -0.49
CA GLU A 164 -20.01 -23.31 -0.94
C GLU A 164 -19.53 -22.95 -2.35
N ASN A 165 -18.21 -23.09 -2.57
CA ASN A 165 -17.53 -22.75 -3.82
C ASN A 165 -17.50 -21.24 -4.17
N ASP A 166 -17.77 -20.33 -3.22
CA ASP A 166 -17.34 -18.95 -3.38
C ASP A 166 -15.80 -18.91 -3.41
N GLU A 167 -15.22 -18.24 -4.41
CA GLU A 167 -13.78 -18.26 -4.68
C GLU A 167 -13.21 -16.86 -4.77
N VAL A 168 -12.09 -16.61 -4.08
CA VAL A 168 -11.31 -15.40 -4.25
C VAL A 168 -9.94 -15.78 -4.83
N TYR A 169 -9.54 -15.05 -5.85
CA TYR A 169 -8.21 -15.07 -6.42
C TYR A 169 -7.51 -13.78 -6.05
N VAL A 170 -6.23 -13.87 -5.66
CA VAL A 170 -5.42 -12.73 -5.20
C VAL A 170 -4.11 -12.73 -5.95
N ASP A 171 -3.71 -11.54 -6.41
CA ASP A 171 -2.45 -11.32 -7.11
C ASP A 171 -1.90 -9.92 -6.82
N ASP A 172 -0.59 -9.73 -6.96
CA ASP A 172 0.12 -8.45 -6.88
C ASP A 172 -0.29 -7.58 -5.66
N ILE A 173 0.03 -8.07 -4.46
CA ILE A 173 -0.16 -7.31 -3.22
C ILE A 173 1.00 -6.31 -3.09
N VAL A 174 0.68 -5.02 -2.97
CA VAL A 174 1.66 -3.93 -2.88
C VAL A 174 1.31 -2.99 -1.72
N LEU A 175 2.31 -2.63 -0.93
CA LEU A 175 2.21 -1.51 0.01
C LEU A 175 2.65 -0.23 -0.70
N ILE A 176 1.84 0.81 -0.62
CA ILE A 176 2.09 2.11 -1.24
C ILE A 176 2.50 3.07 -0.14
N TYR A 177 3.66 3.72 -0.34
CA TYR A 177 4.18 4.77 0.51
C TYR A 177 4.19 6.06 -0.31
N ASN A 178 3.42 7.05 0.08
CA ASN A 178 3.42 8.32 -0.63
C ASN A 178 4.81 8.94 -0.61
N PRO A 179 5.29 9.43 -1.74
CA PRO A 179 6.58 10.09 -1.78
C PRO A 179 6.50 11.41 -1.02
N SER A 180 7.57 11.75 -0.31
CA SER A 180 7.82 13.09 0.14
C SER A 180 9.11 13.60 -0.49
N LEU A 181 9.07 14.86 -0.94
CA LEU A 181 10.21 15.56 -1.53
C LEU A 181 10.62 16.66 -0.57
N ASN A 182 11.87 16.65 -0.14
CA ASN A 182 12.46 17.69 0.67
C ASN A 182 13.65 18.30 -0.06
N LEU A 183 13.69 19.63 -0.11
CA LEU A 183 14.84 20.36 -0.58
C LEU A 183 15.98 20.19 0.45
N GLY A 184 17.19 19.89 -0.03
CA GLY A 184 18.38 19.87 0.80
C GLY A 184 19.00 21.25 0.94
N ASP A 185 20.10 21.33 1.71
CA ASP A 185 20.81 22.59 1.89
C ASP A 185 21.53 23.00 0.61
N ILE A 186 21.24 24.19 0.10
CA ILE A 186 21.93 24.80 -1.02
C ILE A 186 23.21 25.42 -0.48
N ALA A 187 24.38 24.97 -0.97
CA ALA A 187 25.66 25.36 -0.42
C ALA A 187 26.01 26.83 -0.63
N GLN A 188 25.49 27.44 -1.71
CA GLN A 188 25.69 28.86 -2.02
C GLN A 188 24.32 29.52 -2.09
N THR A 189 24.09 30.55 -1.29
CA THR A 189 22.83 31.30 -1.17
C THR A 189 22.86 32.68 -1.82
N GLU A 190 24.06 33.17 -2.19
CA GLU A 190 24.23 34.44 -2.87
C GLU A 190 24.95 34.21 -4.21
N TYR A 191 24.41 34.76 -5.27
CA TYR A 191 24.93 34.68 -6.63
C TYR A 191 25.09 36.10 -7.19
N VAL A 192 26.30 36.44 -7.62
CA VAL A 192 26.61 37.74 -8.23
C VAL A 192 26.97 37.50 -9.70
N PHE A 193 26.31 38.18 -10.58
CA PHE A 193 26.57 38.10 -12.02
C PHE A 193 27.59 39.12 -12.45
N SER A 194 28.61 38.71 -13.20
CA SER A 194 29.50 39.61 -13.92
C SER A 194 28.73 40.21 -15.12
N PRO A 195 29.15 41.41 -15.63
CA PRO A 195 28.41 42.07 -16.71
C PRO A 195 28.20 41.26 -17.98
N ASP A 196 29.05 40.29 -18.25
CA ASP A 196 29.00 39.41 -19.42
C ASP A 196 28.37 38.03 -19.15
N GLU A 197 28.02 37.74 -17.89
CA GLU A 197 27.41 36.46 -17.52
C GLU A 197 25.90 36.50 -17.72
N THR A 198 25.39 35.50 -18.42
CA THR A 198 23.95 35.33 -18.66
C THR A 198 23.29 34.33 -17.72
N SER A 199 24.08 33.53 -17.01
CA SER A 199 23.59 32.54 -16.04
C SER A 199 24.71 32.03 -15.13
N VAL A 200 24.33 31.45 -13.99
CA VAL A 200 25.22 30.70 -13.10
C VAL A 200 24.64 29.32 -12.79
N ASN A 201 25.52 28.35 -12.55
CA ASN A 201 25.08 27.00 -12.16
C ASN A 201 24.81 26.93 -10.66
N VAL A 202 23.84 26.13 -10.27
CA VAL A 202 23.50 25.83 -8.88
C VAL A 202 23.23 24.33 -8.71
N ASP A 203 23.83 23.76 -7.67
CA ASP A 203 23.54 22.40 -7.24
C ASP A 203 22.38 22.43 -6.26
N ILE A 204 21.29 21.75 -6.61
CA ILE A 204 20.03 21.72 -5.83
C ILE A 204 19.84 20.30 -5.33
N PRO A 205 20.33 19.97 -4.11
CA PRO A 205 20.14 18.65 -3.53
C PRO A 205 18.71 18.45 -3.10
N PHE A 206 18.22 17.22 -3.23
CA PHE A 206 16.90 16.85 -2.76
C PHE A 206 16.90 15.43 -2.17
N THR A 207 15.98 15.19 -1.25
CA THR A 207 15.74 13.88 -0.66
C THR A 207 14.34 13.43 -0.98
N LEU A 208 14.24 12.24 -1.60
CA LEU A 208 13.00 11.53 -1.81
C LEU A 208 12.85 10.45 -0.74
N THR A 209 11.67 10.39 -0.12
CA THR A 209 11.27 9.29 0.77
C THR A 209 9.95 8.73 0.29
N GLY A 210 9.65 7.47 0.65
CA GLY A 210 8.47 6.79 0.15
C GLY A 210 8.71 6.12 -1.21
N SER A 211 7.64 5.78 -1.91
CA SER A 211 7.69 5.12 -3.21
C SER A 211 7.16 6.03 -4.31
N MET A 212 8.04 6.39 -5.25
CA MET A 212 7.65 7.09 -6.49
C MET A 212 7.02 6.14 -7.51
N SER A 213 7.18 4.84 -7.33
CA SER A 213 6.54 3.84 -8.17
C SER A 213 5.06 3.79 -7.87
N THR A 214 4.27 4.49 -8.63
CA THR A 214 2.85 4.34 -8.62
C THR A 214 2.44 3.24 -9.60
N TYR A 215 1.35 2.61 -9.28
CA TYR A 215 0.72 1.59 -10.09
C TYR A 215 0.49 2.08 -11.54
N ASN A 216 1.01 1.35 -12.51
CA ASN A 216 0.95 1.61 -13.96
C ASN A 216 1.71 2.85 -14.48
N LEU A 217 2.54 3.49 -13.69
CA LEU A 217 3.44 4.50 -14.23
C LEU A 217 4.77 3.85 -14.58
N ASN A 218 5.28 4.19 -15.75
CA ASN A 218 6.67 3.92 -16.10
C ASN A 218 7.55 4.70 -15.12
N VAL A 219 8.47 4.00 -14.49
CA VAL A 219 9.45 4.60 -13.57
C VAL A 219 10.25 5.73 -14.24
N ALA A 220 10.40 5.64 -15.57
CA ALA A 220 11.06 6.65 -16.41
C ALA A 220 10.30 7.99 -16.51
N ASP A 221 9.04 8.04 -16.08
CA ASP A 221 8.19 9.23 -16.27
C ASP A 221 8.12 10.12 -15.01
N ASN A 222 8.80 9.77 -13.92
CA ASN A 222 8.85 10.59 -12.71
C ASN A 222 9.91 11.68 -12.84
N GLU A 223 9.48 12.94 -12.86
CA GLU A 223 10.36 14.10 -12.92
C GLU A 223 10.34 14.86 -11.58
N VAL A 224 11.54 15.23 -11.11
CA VAL A 224 11.74 16.21 -10.05
C VAL A 224 12.22 17.50 -10.70
N ILE A 225 11.48 18.59 -10.46
CA ILE A 225 11.72 19.88 -11.11
C ILE A 225 12.09 20.90 -10.04
N ALA A 226 13.20 21.59 -10.23
CA ALA A 226 13.61 22.72 -9.41
C ALA A 226 13.05 24.01 -9.99
N GLN A 227 12.40 24.80 -9.16
CA GLN A 227 11.79 26.07 -9.55
C GLN A 227 12.25 27.18 -8.61
N LEU A 228 12.45 28.37 -9.17
CA LEU A 228 12.73 29.60 -8.44
C LEU A 228 11.48 30.47 -8.41
N SER A 229 11.12 30.97 -7.21
CA SER A 229 10.07 31.97 -7.02
C SER A 229 10.48 33.34 -7.58
N ASP A 230 9.53 34.26 -7.62
CA ASP A 230 9.83 35.69 -7.75
C ASP A 230 10.51 36.26 -6.49
N ALA A 231 10.95 37.51 -6.53
CA ALA A 231 11.60 38.22 -5.42
C ALA A 231 10.76 38.32 -4.13
N ASN A 232 9.44 38.05 -4.21
CA ASN A 232 8.52 38.06 -3.05
C ASN A 232 8.22 36.64 -2.54
N GLY A 233 8.81 35.61 -3.12
CA GLY A 233 8.59 34.22 -2.74
C GLY A 233 7.34 33.58 -3.39
N ASN A 234 6.72 34.18 -4.41
CA ASN A 234 5.57 33.61 -5.09
C ASN A 234 5.97 32.66 -6.20
N PHE A 235 5.22 31.59 -6.37
CA PHE A 235 5.36 30.58 -7.42
C PHE A 235 4.24 30.63 -8.47
N ASP A 236 3.60 31.79 -8.67
CA ASP A 236 2.55 31.93 -9.70
C ASP A 236 3.11 31.81 -11.12
N ASN A 237 4.34 32.29 -11.33
CA ASN A 237 5.08 32.17 -12.58
C ASN A 237 6.55 31.79 -12.28
N PRO A 238 6.82 30.58 -11.81
CA PRO A 238 8.16 30.21 -11.38
C PRO A 238 9.11 30.04 -12.58
N ILE A 239 10.39 30.28 -12.33
CA ILE A 239 11.44 29.99 -13.30
C ILE A 239 11.92 28.57 -13.06
N GLU A 240 11.87 27.72 -14.08
CA GLU A 240 12.47 26.39 -14.00
C GLU A 240 14.00 26.50 -14.07
N LEU A 241 14.67 26.03 -13.02
CA LEU A 241 16.12 26.01 -12.93
C LEU A 241 16.73 24.74 -13.51
N GLY A 242 15.99 23.62 -13.45
CA GLY A 242 16.42 22.33 -13.95
C GLY A 242 15.48 21.20 -13.55
N ARG A 243 15.69 20.02 -14.13
CA ARG A 243 14.92 18.81 -13.84
C ARG A 243 15.75 17.54 -13.92
N VAL A 244 15.28 16.51 -13.29
CA VAL A 244 15.86 15.15 -13.37
C VAL A 244 14.74 14.12 -13.36
N THR A 245 14.87 13.10 -14.20
CA THR A 245 13.98 11.92 -14.18
C THR A 245 14.58 10.89 -13.24
N THR A 246 13.96 10.66 -12.09
CA THR A 246 14.51 9.76 -11.05
C THR A 246 13.44 9.30 -10.06
N ASN A 247 13.70 8.17 -9.41
CA ASN A 247 12.98 7.67 -8.24
C ASN A 247 13.83 7.70 -6.97
N GLU A 248 15.02 8.28 -7.02
CA GLU A 248 15.98 8.30 -5.93
C GLU A 248 16.32 9.74 -5.56
N SER A 249 16.77 9.94 -4.33
CA SER A 249 17.36 11.20 -3.88
C SER A 249 18.55 11.59 -4.74
N GLY A 250 18.81 12.87 -4.91
CA GLY A 250 19.88 13.31 -5.79
C GLY A 250 20.17 14.80 -5.74
N VAL A 251 20.77 15.29 -6.81
CA VAL A 251 21.08 16.70 -7.03
C VAL A 251 20.61 17.09 -8.43
N ILE A 252 19.82 18.16 -8.53
CA ILE A 252 19.50 18.79 -9.81
C ILE A 252 20.59 19.79 -10.14
N GLN A 253 21.20 19.65 -11.30
CA GLN A 253 22.10 20.66 -11.87
C GLN A 253 21.23 21.77 -12.45
N GLY A 254 21.03 22.82 -11.68
CA GLY A 254 20.19 23.96 -12.06
C GLY A 254 20.99 25.08 -12.68
N VAL A 255 20.29 25.97 -13.37
CA VAL A 255 20.84 27.18 -13.98
C VAL A 255 19.99 28.38 -13.59
N ILE A 256 20.57 29.34 -12.88
CA ILE A 256 19.92 30.62 -12.53
C ILE A 256 20.26 31.61 -13.65
N PRO A 257 19.26 32.15 -14.40
CA PRO A 257 19.51 33.16 -15.42
C PRO A 257 19.77 34.53 -14.79
N SER A 258 20.61 35.36 -15.41
CA SER A 258 20.92 36.71 -14.93
C SER A 258 19.76 37.70 -15.04
N SER A 259 18.63 37.26 -15.63
CA SER A 259 17.41 38.07 -15.76
C SER A 259 16.48 37.97 -14.54
N VAL A 260 16.85 37.18 -13.50
CA VAL A 260 16.07 37.13 -12.25
C VAL A 260 16.19 38.46 -11.49
N GLU A 261 15.12 38.88 -10.84
CA GLU A 261 15.12 40.04 -9.97
C GLU A 261 15.81 39.70 -8.64
N ASP A 262 16.52 40.67 -8.07
CA ASP A 262 17.14 40.56 -6.74
C ASP A 262 16.03 40.32 -5.69
N GLY A 263 16.16 39.29 -4.85
CA GLY A 263 15.21 38.89 -3.82
C GLY A 263 15.84 38.74 -2.43
#